data_5127c7853f7beb91d608b2b27d4fc498
#
_entry.id   5127c7853f7beb91d608b2b27d4fc498
#
_cell.length_a   1.000
_cell.length_b   1.000
_cell.length_c   1.000
_cell.angle_alpha   90.00
_cell.angle_beta   90.00
_cell.angle_gamma   90.00
#
_symmetry.space_group_name_H-M   'P 1'
#
loop_
_entity.id
_entity.type
_entity.pdbx_description
1 polymer ?
#
loop_
_entity_poly.entity_id
_entity_poly.type
_entity_poly.pdbx_seq_one_letter_code
_entity_poly.pdbx_strand_id
1 'polypeptide(L)'
;MKKVLRWVATVLAVCIVTIVLNLLVEGVPLLGTPKVENTDRVVVTHTSYPDDIKEITDEYYIELAEAMLGYLHYAPLKGLSDDVPVIQITYIMDDGTEVVVKANEKTVWWNGKPRAIHDEGQFVKMCTAVFYLQNG
;
A
#
# COMPACT_ATOMS: atom_id res chain seq x y z
N MET A 1 19.21 39.92 14.15
CA MET A 1 18.01 39.08 14.30
C MET A 1 17.25 38.86 12.97
N LYS A 2 17.00 39.91 12.19
CA LYS A 2 16.29 39.78 10.92
C LYS A 2 17.01 38.90 9.91
N LYS A 3 18.34 38.88 9.86
CA LYS A 3 19.13 38.01 8.97
C LYS A 3 19.01 36.53 9.34
N VAL A 4 19.02 36.21 10.63
CA VAL A 4 18.87 34.83 11.11
C VAL A 4 17.47 34.31 10.82
N LEU A 5 16.45 35.12 11.02
CA LEU A 5 15.06 34.77 10.74
C LEU A 5 14.84 34.47 9.25
N ARG A 6 15.42 35.28 8.36
CA ARG A 6 15.37 35.05 6.92
C ARG A 6 16.07 33.73 6.53
N TRP A 7 17.20 33.47 7.16
CA TRP A 7 17.98 32.26 6.92
C TRP A 7 17.19 31.02 7.33
N VAL A 8 16.59 31.04 8.51
CA VAL A 8 15.75 29.95 9.01
C VAL A 8 14.54 29.74 8.09
N ALA A 9 13.87 30.83 7.68
CA ALA A 9 12.73 30.73 6.77
C ALA A 9 13.14 30.14 5.41
N THR A 10 14.29 30.51 4.88
CA THR A 10 14.80 29.96 3.62
C THR A 10 15.12 28.48 3.74
N VAL A 11 15.79 28.07 4.82
CA VAL A 11 16.10 26.64 5.07
C VAL A 11 14.82 25.82 5.19
N LEU A 12 13.83 26.31 5.94
CA LEU A 12 12.54 25.63 6.06
C LEU A 12 11.83 25.48 4.73
N ALA A 13 11.83 26.54 3.91
CA ALA A 13 11.21 26.50 2.58
C ALA A 13 11.87 25.47 1.68
N VAL A 14 13.22 25.40 1.68
CA VAL A 14 13.97 24.40 0.91
C VAL A 14 13.65 22.98 1.38
N CYS A 15 13.58 22.75 2.68
CA CYS A 15 13.23 21.44 3.24
C CYS A 15 11.83 21.01 2.80
N ILE A 16 10.86 21.90 2.88
CA ILE A 16 9.47 21.62 2.48
C ILE A 16 9.40 21.28 0.98
N VAL A 17 10.05 22.07 0.14
CA VAL A 17 10.09 21.82 -1.31
C VAL A 17 10.73 20.48 -1.62
N THR A 18 11.83 20.14 -0.94
CA THR A 18 12.53 18.86 -1.12
C THR A 18 11.62 17.68 -0.74
N ILE A 19 10.91 17.77 0.38
CA ILE A 19 9.97 16.74 0.83
C ILE A 19 8.85 16.56 -0.19
N VAL A 20 8.25 17.67 -0.65
CA VAL A 20 7.17 17.63 -1.64
C VAL A 20 7.65 17.01 -2.95
N LEU A 21 8.83 17.39 -3.44
CA LEU A 21 9.40 16.81 -4.65
C LEU A 21 9.65 15.32 -4.52
N ASN A 22 10.15 14.85 -3.38
CA ASN A 22 10.34 13.42 -3.14
C ASN A 22 9.01 12.66 -3.16
N LEU A 23 7.96 13.20 -2.56
CA LEU A 23 6.64 12.59 -2.57
C LEU A 23 6.04 12.52 -3.98
N LEU A 24 6.30 13.51 -4.81
CA LEU A 24 5.82 13.52 -6.20
C LEU A 24 6.59 12.55 -7.09
N VAL A 25 7.89 12.38 -6.85
CA VAL A 25 8.75 11.49 -7.65
C VAL A 25 8.61 10.03 -7.22
N GLU A 26 8.67 9.75 -5.93
CA GLU A 26 8.67 8.40 -5.37
C GLU A 26 7.28 7.90 -4.96
N GLY A 27 6.30 8.79 -4.91
CA GLY A 27 4.96 8.49 -4.44
C GLY A 27 4.83 8.62 -2.92
N VAL A 28 3.59 8.63 -2.45
CA VAL A 28 3.27 8.77 -1.03
C VAL A 28 3.11 7.39 -0.41
N PRO A 29 3.86 7.05 0.65
CA PRO A 29 3.71 5.75 1.30
C PRO A 29 2.37 5.64 2.05
N LEU A 30 1.92 4.41 2.26
CA LEU A 30 0.74 4.12 3.06
C LEU A 30 1.03 4.39 4.54
N LEU A 31 0.08 5.03 5.20
CA LEU A 31 0.13 5.26 6.65
C LEU A 31 -0.91 4.37 7.35
N GLY A 32 -0.59 3.94 8.56
CA GLY A 32 -1.50 3.12 9.35
C GLY A 32 -1.60 1.67 8.87
N THR A 33 -0.52 1.13 8.31
CA THR A 33 -0.47 -0.26 7.88
C THR A 33 -0.62 -1.22 9.07
N PRO A 34 -1.31 -2.36 8.89
CA PRO A 34 -1.41 -3.36 9.95
C PRO A 34 -0.05 -3.94 10.30
N LYS A 35 0.14 -4.30 11.56
CA LYS A 35 1.38 -4.92 12.05
C LYS A 35 1.15 -6.40 12.32
N VAL A 36 2.16 -7.21 12.04
CA VAL A 36 2.09 -8.66 12.24
C VAL A 36 1.71 -9.04 13.67
N GLU A 37 2.23 -8.31 14.66
CA GLU A 37 1.94 -8.53 16.08
C GLU A 37 0.46 -8.40 16.42
N ASN A 38 -0.29 -7.59 15.67
CA ASN A 38 -1.70 -7.31 15.90
C ASN A 38 -2.62 -7.96 14.86
N THR A 39 -2.06 -8.76 13.97
CA THR A 39 -2.80 -9.41 12.88
C THR A 39 -3.05 -10.88 13.22
N ASP A 40 -4.32 -11.28 13.26
CA ASP A 40 -4.71 -12.67 13.50
C ASP A 40 -4.52 -13.53 12.26
N ARG A 41 -5.03 -13.06 11.13
CA ARG A 41 -4.92 -13.76 9.85
C ARG A 41 -5.06 -12.80 8.68
N VAL A 42 -4.69 -13.27 7.51
CA VAL A 42 -4.82 -12.52 6.25
C VAL A 42 -5.59 -13.38 5.25
N VAL A 43 -6.59 -12.81 4.61
CA VAL A 43 -7.38 -13.49 3.58
C VAL A 43 -7.11 -12.81 2.25
N VAL A 44 -6.72 -13.59 1.24
CA VAL A 44 -6.42 -13.08 -0.10
C VAL A 44 -7.38 -13.71 -1.10
N THR A 45 -7.98 -12.87 -1.93
CA THR A 45 -8.81 -13.31 -3.06
C THR A 45 -8.33 -12.63 -4.34
N HIS A 46 -8.48 -13.32 -5.47
CA HIS A 46 -8.02 -12.84 -6.78
C HIS A 46 -9.05 -13.19 -7.85
N THR A 47 -9.37 -12.27 -8.73
CA THR A 47 -10.39 -12.47 -9.77
C THR A 47 -10.05 -13.58 -10.75
N SER A 48 -8.75 -13.81 -11.03
CA SER A 48 -8.31 -14.90 -11.90
C SER A 48 -8.33 -16.26 -11.22
N TYR A 49 -8.47 -16.30 -9.90
CA TYR A 49 -8.50 -17.53 -9.10
C TYR A 49 -9.69 -17.49 -8.14
N PRO A 50 -10.94 -17.40 -8.64
CA PRO A 50 -12.09 -17.11 -7.79
C PRO A 50 -12.42 -18.19 -6.76
N ASP A 51 -12.02 -19.43 -7.03
CA ASP A 51 -12.26 -20.56 -6.11
C ASP A 51 -11.08 -20.81 -5.16
N ASP A 52 -9.98 -20.08 -5.32
CA ASP A 52 -8.78 -20.26 -4.51
C ASP A 52 -8.64 -19.10 -3.52
N ILE A 53 -9.40 -19.16 -2.45
CA ILE A 53 -9.32 -18.20 -1.35
C ILE A 53 -8.17 -18.60 -0.44
N LYS A 54 -7.19 -17.72 -0.28
CA LYS A 54 -6.03 -17.96 0.58
C LYS A 54 -6.30 -17.41 1.97
N GLU A 55 -6.32 -18.28 2.96
CA GLU A 55 -6.36 -17.89 4.36
C GLU A 55 -4.98 -18.14 4.96
N ILE A 56 -4.32 -17.06 5.41
CA ILE A 56 -2.93 -17.10 5.87
C ILE A 56 -2.93 -16.88 7.37
N THR A 57 -2.46 -17.90 8.10
CA THR A 57 -2.33 -17.88 9.57
C THR A 57 -0.87 -17.99 10.01
N ASP A 58 0.03 -18.34 9.10
CA ASP A 58 1.47 -18.45 9.36
C ASP A 58 2.08 -17.07 9.53
N GLU A 59 2.78 -16.85 10.63
CA GLU A 59 3.38 -15.56 10.97
C GLU A 59 4.34 -15.06 9.89
N TYR A 60 5.11 -15.94 9.29
CA TYR A 60 6.03 -15.57 8.21
C TYR A 60 5.29 -14.97 7.01
N TYR A 61 4.20 -15.60 6.58
CA TYR A 61 3.42 -15.11 5.44
C TYR A 61 2.59 -13.88 5.79
N ILE A 62 2.16 -13.73 7.05
CA ILE A 62 1.51 -12.50 7.52
C ILE A 62 2.51 -11.34 7.47
N GLU A 63 3.72 -11.56 7.94
CA GLU A 63 4.79 -10.57 7.87
C GLU A 63 5.11 -10.18 6.43
N LEU A 64 5.14 -11.16 5.54
CA LEU A 64 5.37 -10.92 4.12
C LEU A 64 4.22 -10.10 3.50
N ALA A 65 2.97 -10.42 3.83
CA ALA A 65 1.81 -9.67 3.37
C ALA A 65 1.83 -8.22 3.86
N GLU A 66 2.26 -8.00 5.10
CA GLU A 66 2.43 -6.66 5.64
C GLU A 66 3.56 -5.91 4.93
N ALA A 67 4.70 -6.58 4.70
CA ALA A 67 5.85 -5.98 4.03
C ALA A 67 5.52 -5.53 2.60
N MET A 68 4.63 -6.25 1.92
CA MET A 68 4.21 -5.89 0.57
C MET A 68 3.48 -4.54 0.52
N LEU A 69 2.80 -4.15 1.59
CA LEU A 69 2.16 -2.84 1.68
C LEU A 69 3.18 -1.70 1.65
N GLY A 70 4.40 -1.96 2.09
CA GLY A 70 5.49 -0.99 2.04
C GLY A 70 5.90 -0.60 0.62
N TYR A 71 5.54 -1.41 -0.38
CA TYR A 71 5.79 -1.10 -1.79
C TYR A 71 4.66 -0.32 -2.45
N LEU A 72 3.54 -0.12 -1.75
CA LEU A 72 2.44 0.70 -2.26
C LEU A 72 2.70 2.17 -1.99
N HIS A 73 2.93 2.91 -3.05
CA HIS A 73 3.08 4.35 -2.98
C HIS A 73 2.01 5.00 -3.87
N TYR A 74 1.39 6.04 -3.36
CA TYR A 74 0.38 6.78 -4.11
C TYR A 74 1.01 7.75 -5.09
N ALA A 75 0.36 7.95 -6.23
CA ALA A 75 0.70 9.02 -7.17
C ALA A 75 -0.33 10.14 -7.01
N PRO A 76 -0.03 11.18 -6.23
CA PRO A 76 -1.05 12.19 -5.88
C PRO A 76 -1.57 13.01 -7.05
N LEU A 77 -0.80 13.05 -8.17
CA LEU A 77 -1.18 13.83 -9.35
C LEU A 77 -1.76 12.96 -10.48
N LYS A 78 -1.80 11.64 -10.32
CA LYS A 78 -2.40 10.76 -11.33
C LYS A 78 -3.91 10.66 -11.13
N GLY A 79 -4.64 10.57 -12.25
CA GLY A 79 -6.07 10.31 -12.23
C GLY A 79 -6.40 8.89 -11.78
N LEU A 80 -7.58 8.70 -11.22
CA LEU A 80 -8.06 7.38 -10.81
C LEU A 80 -8.57 6.60 -12.01
N SER A 81 -8.43 5.26 -11.93
CA SER A 81 -9.01 4.34 -12.92
C SER A 81 -10.42 3.93 -12.51
N ASP A 82 -11.31 3.78 -13.49
CA ASP A 82 -12.66 3.25 -13.26
C ASP A 82 -12.70 1.72 -13.28
N ASP A 83 -11.55 1.07 -13.44
CA ASP A 83 -11.44 -0.38 -13.48
C ASP A 83 -11.75 -1.01 -12.12
N VAL A 84 -12.19 -2.27 -12.16
CA VAL A 84 -12.50 -3.01 -10.94
C VAL A 84 -11.22 -3.59 -10.31
N PRO A 85 -11.23 -3.87 -8.99
CA PRO A 85 -10.10 -4.55 -8.34
C PRO A 85 -9.85 -5.94 -8.91
N VAL A 86 -8.58 -6.33 -8.97
CA VAL A 86 -8.13 -7.65 -9.40
C VAL A 86 -7.82 -8.53 -8.21
N ILE A 87 -7.25 -7.95 -7.15
CA ILE A 87 -6.88 -8.66 -5.93
C ILE A 87 -7.44 -7.94 -4.70
N GLN A 88 -7.79 -8.70 -3.69
CA GLN A 88 -8.22 -8.18 -2.40
C GLN A 88 -7.45 -8.89 -1.29
N ILE A 89 -6.86 -8.12 -0.39
CA ILE A 89 -6.16 -8.61 0.80
C ILE A 89 -6.88 -8.04 2.02
N THR A 90 -7.39 -8.91 2.88
CA THR A 90 -8.06 -8.51 4.10
C THR A 90 -7.20 -8.93 5.29
N TYR A 91 -6.75 -7.94 6.07
CA TYR A 91 -6.00 -8.14 7.30
C TYR A 91 -6.99 -8.15 8.45
N ILE A 92 -7.17 -9.31 9.09
CA ILE A 92 -8.06 -9.44 10.22
C ILE A 92 -7.24 -9.32 11.49
N MET A 93 -7.51 -8.26 12.26
CA MET A 93 -6.73 -7.94 13.44
C MET A 93 -7.19 -8.76 14.65
N ASP A 94 -6.34 -8.84 15.68
CA ASP A 94 -6.64 -9.57 16.92
C ASP A 94 -7.90 -9.06 17.64
N ASP A 95 -8.22 -7.78 17.47
CA ASP A 95 -9.41 -7.17 18.07
C ASP A 95 -10.69 -7.36 17.23
N GLY A 96 -10.58 -8.06 16.09
CA GLY A 96 -11.69 -8.30 15.17
C GLY A 96 -11.90 -7.24 14.10
N THR A 97 -11.13 -6.13 14.14
CA THR A 97 -11.21 -5.12 13.08
C THR A 97 -10.57 -5.65 11.80
N GLU A 98 -10.99 -5.12 10.67
CA GLU A 98 -10.48 -5.52 9.35
C GLU A 98 -9.89 -4.32 8.61
N VAL A 99 -8.74 -4.56 7.98
CA VAL A 99 -8.14 -3.62 7.03
C VAL A 99 -8.23 -4.26 5.65
N VAL A 100 -8.99 -3.66 4.76
CA VAL A 100 -9.24 -4.21 3.41
C VAL A 100 -8.46 -3.41 2.37
N VAL A 101 -7.60 -4.11 1.65
CA VAL A 101 -6.81 -3.53 0.55
C VAL A 101 -7.23 -4.22 -0.74
N LYS A 102 -7.76 -3.45 -1.67
CA LYS A 102 -8.07 -3.93 -3.01
C LYS A 102 -7.17 -3.22 -3.99
N ALA A 103 -6.77 -3.88 -5.06
CA ALA A 103 -5.90 -3.26 -6.05
C ALA A 103 -6.13 -3.81 -7.45
N ASN A 104 -5.88 -2.95 -8.44
CA ASN A 104 -5.64 -3.37 -9.80
C ASN A 104 -4.29 -2.78 -10.23
N GLU A 105 -3.99 -2.78 -11.53
CA GLU A 105 -2.69 -2.30 -12.01
C GLU A 105 -2.46 -0.80 -11.75
N LYS A 106 -3.52 0.00 -11.65
CA LYS A 106 -3.45 1.46 -11.60
C LYS A 106 -3.96 2.08 -10.31
N THR A 107 -4.79 1.36 -9.56
CA THR A 107 -5.49 1.92 -8.41
C THR A 107 -5.44 0.96 -7.22
N VAL A 108 -5.30 1.52 -6.03
CA VAL A 108 -5.46 0.81 -4.77
C VAL A 108 -6.64 1.41 -4.02
N TRP A 109 -7.47 0.55 -3.44
CA TRP A 109 -8.57 0.96 -2.55
C TRP A 109 -8.20 0.55 -1.13
N TRP A 110 -7.84 1.55 -0.33
CA TRP A 110 -7.48 1.36 1.08
C TRP A 110 -8.72 1.62 1.93
N ASN A 111 -9.29 0.55 2.51
CA ASN A 111 -10.56 0.61 3.25
C ASN A 111 -11.65 1.37 2.47
N GLY A 112 -11.72 1.12 1.17
CA GLY A 112 -12.70 1.72 0.28
C GLY A 112 -12.33 3.07 -0.32
N LYS A 113 -11.18 3.65 0.06
CA LYS A 113 -10.72 4.93 -0.48
C LYS A 113 -9.78 4.69 -1.67
N PRO A 114 -10.16 5.11 -2.87
CA PRO A 114 -9.30 4.92 -4.05
C PRO A 114 -8.14 5.88 -4.09
N ARG A 115 -6.98 5.37 -4.51
CA ARG A 115 -5.76 6.15 -4.74
C ARG A 115 -5.05 5.59 -5.97
N ALA A 116 -4.51 6.47 -6.82
CA ALA A 116 -3.69 6.03 -7.93
C ALA A 116 -2.35 5.50 -7.41
N ILE A 117 -1.86 4.39 -8.01
CA ILE A 117 -0.60 3.77 -7.62
C ILE A 117 0.54 4.40 -8.44
N HIS A 118 1.66 4.69 -7.76
CA HIS A 118 2.85 5.26 -8.40
C HIS A 118 3.49 4.26 -9.39
N ASP A 119 3.70 3.01 -8.97
CA ASP A 119 4.30 1.96 -9.80
C ASP A 119 3.21 1.03 -10.32
N GLU A 120 2.67 1.33 -11.50
CA GLU A 120 1.55 0.59 -12.08
C GLU A 120 1.85 -0.89 -12.29
N GLY A 121 0.95 -1.75 -11.83
CA GLY A 121 1.02 -3.19 -12.01
C GLY A 121 1.98 -3.93 -11.10
N GLN A 122 2.91 -3.27 -10.45
CA GLN A 122 3.95 -3.93 -9.66
C GLN A 122 3.39 -4.61 -8.41
N PHE A 123 2.50 -3.95 -7.70
CA PHE A 123 1.90 -4.52 -6.49
C PHE A 123 1.08 -5.76 -6.80
N VAL A 124 0.22 -5.70 -7.82
CA VAL A 124 -0.61 -6.85 -8.23
C VAL A 124 0.25 -8.01 -8.68
N LYS A 125 1.30 -7.76 -9.49
CA LYS A 125 2.24 -8.80 -9.93
C LYS A 125 2.94 -9.45 -8.76
N MET A 126 3.41 -8.68 -7.81
CA MET A 126 4.11 -9.18 -6.63
C MET A 126 3.19 -10.04 -5.78
N CYS A 127 1.98 -9.57 -5.49
CA CYS A 127 1.01 -10.32 -4.71
C CYS A 127 0.59 -11.62 -5.41
N THR A 128 0.36 -11.56 -6.71
CA THR A 128 0.01 -12.75 -7.50
C THR A 128 1.14 -13.78 -7.44
N ALA A 129 2.39 -13.34 -7.61
CA ALA A 129 3.55 -14.23 -7.53
C ALA A 129 3.70 -14.88 -6.15
N VAL A 130 3.51 -14.10 -5.09
CA VAL A 130 3.69 -14.59 -3.72
C VAL A 130 2.57 -15.56 -3.31
N PHE A 131 1.31 -15.23 -3.61
CA PHE A 131 0.18 -16.00 -3.10
C PHE A 131 -0.34 -17.07 -4.06
N TYR A 132 -0.16 -16.93 -5.35
CA TYR A 132 -0.79 -17.81 -6.34
C TYR A 132 0.17 -18.55 -7.28
N LEU A 133 1.36 -18.03 -7.52
CA LEU A 133 2.31 -18.65 -8.45
C LEU A 133 3.39 -19.48 -7.76
N GLN A 134 3.54 -19.37 -6.44
CA GLN A 134 4.43 -20.23 -5.68
C GLN A 134 3.69 -21.51 -5.28
N ASN A 135 3.72 -22.48 -6.15
CA ASN A 135 3.24 -23.81 -5.80
C ASN A 135 4.40 -24.54 -5.14
N GLY A 136 4.33 -24.57 -3.84
CA GLY A 136 5.32 -25.27 -3.03
C GLY A 136 5.45 -26.71 -3.36
#